data_c79500db6fdaca5c32df663ad141c1af
#
_entry.id   c79500db6fdaca5c32df663ad141c1af
#
_cell.length_a   1.000
_cell.length_b   1.000
_cell.length_c   1.000
_cell.angle_alpha   90.00
_cell.angle_beta   90.00
_cell.angle_gamma   90.00
#
_symmetry.space_group_name_H-M   'P 1'
#
loop_
_entity.id
_entity.type
_entity.pdbx_description
1 polymer ?
#
loop_
_entity_poly.entity_id
_entity_poly.type
_entity_poly.pdbx_seq_one_letter_code
_entity_poly.pdbx_strand_id
1 'polypeptide(L)'
;MSDMAEIGSEAPMIWRVKKLPDGDIYGPVDEATLKEWAGAAQISPEDLIDISDENWKPAPQYEFLEMLWVVKLPGDELYGPTSVGTLREFIHEGLISDKSIATNVVSTQSLPVGALFAALDFEKKRSERRATPDRNKSTVMIAVDMAKDQRIRQLEEDLRNMRREHEGLLHKYRQLTLEMQAVPKIVKQGRR
;
A
#
# COMPACT_ATOMS: atom_id res chain seq x y z
N MET A 1 -15.46 32.25 -18.90
CA MET A 1 -14.07 31.78 -18.87
C MET A 1 -14.06 30.59 -17.96
N SER A 2 -14.04 29.41 -18.56
CA SER A 2 -14.27 28.14 -17.88
C SER A 2 -12.91 27.59 -17.43
N ASP A 3 -12.69 27.55 -16.14
CA ASP A 3 -11.59 26.80 -15.54
C ASP A 3 -11.94 25.31 -15.62
N MET A 4 -11.40 24.66 -16.62
CA MET A 4 -11.38 23.20 -16.68
C MET A 4 -10.25 22.75 -15.77
N ALA A 5 -10.59 22.23 -14.58
CA ALA A 5 -9.69 21.46 -13.76
C ALA A 5 -9.18 20.28 -14.60
N GLU A 6 -7.92 20.35 -15.00
CA GLU A 6 -7.17 19.21 -15.52
C GLU A 6 -7.11 18.14 -14.40
N ILE A 7 -7.94 17.12 -14.55
CA ILE A 7 -7.73 15.85 -13.87
C ILE A 7 -6.47 15.27 -14.50
N GLY A 8 -5.35 15.41 -13.79
CA GLY A 8 -4.09 14.81 -14.20
C GLY A 8 -4.27 13.31 -14.35
N SER A 9 -4.46 12.86 -15.57
CA SER A 9 -4.30 11.46 -15.96
C SER A 9 -2.80 11.16 -15.82
N GLU A 10 -2.38 10.62 -14.68
CA GLU A 10 -1.07 9.99 -14.59
C GLU A 10 -1.05 8.88 -15.63
N ALA A 11 -0.22 9.05 -16.66
CA ALA A 11 -0.02 8.02 -17.66
C ALA A 11 0.41 6.74 -16.93
N PRO A 12 -0.17 5.57 -17.27
CA PRO A 12 0.17 4.32 -16.60
C PRO A 12 1.68 4.10 -16.72
N MET A 13 2.36 3.88 -15.60
CA MET A 13 3.77 3.52 -15.61
C MET A 13 3.92 2.21 -16.38
N ILE A 14 4.72 2.26 -17.44
CA ILE A 14 4.93 1.15 -18.33
C ILE A 14 6.30 0.56 -18.04
N TRP A 15 6.33 -0.72 -17.73
CA TRP A 15 7.52 -1.44 -17.31
C TRP A 15 8.04 -2.35 -18.40
N ARG A 16 9.35 -2.60 -18.39
CA ARG A 16 10.03 -3.57 -19.23
C ARG A 16 10.91 -4.48 -18.38
N VAL A 17 10.98 -5.73 -18.78
CA VAL A 17 11.82 -6.75 -18.13
C VAL A 17 12.87 -7.21 -19.11
N LYS A 18 14.13 -7.13 -18.71
CA LYS A 18 15.26 -7.68 -19.44
C LYS A 18 15.68 -8.99 -18.80
N LYS A 19 15.55 -10.06 -19.55
CA LYS A 19 15.94 -11.40 -19.11
C LYS A 19 17.45 -11.60 -19.19
N LEU A 20 18.02 -12.18 -18.15
CA LEU A 20 19.40 -12.60 -18.15
C LEU A 20 19.51 -14.13 -18.17
N PRO A 21 20.52 -14.72 -18.89
CA PRO A 21 21.64 -14.06 -19.57
C PRO A 21 21.35 -13.58 -20.98
N ASP A 22 20.22 -13.97 -21.60
CA ASP A 22 19.97 -13.81 -23.04
C ASP A 22 19.82 -12.34 -23.46
N GLY A 23 19.43 -11.47 -22.54
CA GLY A 23 19.27 -10.04 -22.79
C GLY A 23 17.95 -9.65 -23.47
N ASP A 24 17.02 -10.60 -23.63
CA ASP A 24 15.72 -10.37 -24.24
C ASP A 24 14.87 -9.41 -23.39
N ILE A 25 14.23 -8.45 -24.08
CA ILE A 25 13.39 -7.45 -23.42
C ILE A 25 11.92 -7.76 -23.68
N TYR A 26 11.16 -7.88 -22.59
CA TYR A 26 9.72 -8.11 -22.59
C TYR A 26 9.00 -6.88 -22.07
N GLY A 27 7.88 -6.59 -22.68
CA GLY A 27 7.04 -5.41 -22.35
C GLY A 27 6.77 -4.57 -23.63
N PRO A 28 6.12 -3.44 -23.48
CA PRO A 28 5.75 -2.75 -22.25
C PRO A 28 4.58 -3.43 -21.51
N VAL A 29 4.64 -3.50 -20.18
CA VAL A 29 3.61 -4.07 -19.32
C VAL A 29 3.32 -3.18 -18.13
N ASP A 30 2.18 -3.36 -17.50
CA ASP A 30 1.81 -2.67 -16.27
C ASP A 30 2.35 -3.37 -15.01
N GLU A 31 2.25 -2.71 -13.86
CA GLU A 31 2.70 -3.24 -12.57
C GLU A 31 1.95 -4.51 -12.17
N ALA A 32 0.65 -4.60 -12.49
CA ALA A 32 -0.17 -5.78 -12.17
C ALA A 32 0.34 -7.01 -12.93
N THR A 33 0.65 -6.86 -14.22
CA THR A 33 1.24 -7.91 -15.04
C THR A 33 2.62 -8.34 -14.52
N LEU A 34 3.46 -7.40 -14.06
CA LEU A 34 4.74 -7.76 -13.45
C LEU A 34 4.57 -8.57 -12.16
N LYS A 35 3.59 -8.22 -11.32
CA LYS A 35 3.25 -9.01 -10.13
C LYS A 35 2.80 -10.42 -10.48
N GLU A 36 1.98 -10.56 -11.51
CA GLU A 36 1.56 -11.88 -12.00
C GLU A 36 2.75 -12.68 -12.49
N TRP A 37 3.65 -12.09 -13.25
CA TRP A 37 4.87 -12.77 -13.74
C TRP A 37 5.78 -13.21 -12.59
N ALA A 38 5.98 -12.36 -11.57
CA ALA A 38 6.73 -12.72 -10.38
C ALA A 38 6.03 -13.87 -9.62
N GLY A 39 4.71 -13.81 -9.46
CA GLY A 39 3.90 -14.85 -8.83
C GLY A 39 3.86 -16.16 -9.61
N ALA A 40 4.05 -16.13 -10.93
CA ALA A 40 4.13 -17.28 -11.82
C ALA A 40 5.58 -17.79 -12.06
N ALA A 41 6.55 -17.35 -11.24
CA ALA A 41 7.97 -17.70 -11.37
C ALA A 41 8.62 -17.28 -12.71
N GLN A 42 8.02 -16.34 -13.42
CA GLN A 42 8.52 -15.86 -14.72
C GLN A 42 9.57 -14.76 -14.58
N ILE A 43 9.76 -14.20 -13.38
CA ILE A 43 10.79 -13.20 -13.09
C ILE A 43 11.79 -13.82 -12.12
N SER A 44 13.07 -13.84 -12.54
CA SER A 44 14.17 -14.30 -11.72
C SER A 44 14.82 -13.15 -10.94
N PRO A 45 15.59 -13.45 -9.86
CA PRO A 45 16.30 -12.41 -9.11
C PRO A 45 17.32 -11.62 -9.92
N GLU A 46 17.83 -12.21 -10.97
CA GLU A 46 18.85 -11.63 -11.86
C GLU A 46 18.25 -10.74 -12.95
N ASP A 47 16.98 -10.91 -13.25
CA ASP A 47 16.30 -10.11 -14.27
C ASP A 47 16.31 -8.63 -13.90
N LEU A 48 16.42 -7.80 -14.92
CA LEU A 48 16.46 -6.36 -14.76
C LEU A 48 15.12 -5.74 -15.18
N ILE A 49 14.68 -4.73 -14.44
CA ILE A 49 13.42 -4.03 -14.69
C ILE A 49 13.68 -2.54 -14.82
N ASP A 50 13.02 -1.89 -15.76
CA ASP A 50 13.04 -0.43 -15.90
C ASP A 50 11.76 0.10 -16.57
N ILE A 51 11.56 1.41 -16.44
CA ILE A 51 10.46 2.17 -17.06
C ILE A 51 10.92 2.79 -18.38
N SER A 52 12.19 3.20 -18.47
CA SER A 52 12.71 4.09 -19.52
C SER A 52 13.82 3.52 -20.40
N ASP A 53 14.22 2.27 -20.18
CA ASP A 53 15.39 1.61 -20.80
C ASP A 53 16.76 2.23 -20.44
N GLU A 54 16.79 3.16 -19.50
CA GLU A 54 18.02 3.88 -19.13
C GLU A 54 18.57 3.48 -17.76
N ASN A 55 17.70 2.99 -16.85
CA ASN A 55 18.06 2.73 -15.46
C ASN A 55 17.61 1.33 -14.98
N TRP A 56 18.14 0.31 -15.64
CA TRP A 56 17.88 -1.08 -15.33
C TRP A 56 18.31 -1.46 -13.91
N LYS A 57 17.40 -1.97 -13.12
CA LYS A 57 17.65 -2.44 -11.75
C LYS A 57 17.21 -3.88 -11.57
N PRO A 58 17.92 -4.68 -10.74
CA PRO A 58 17.51 -6.03 -10.41
C PRO A 58 16.07 -6.10 -9.89
N ALA A 59 15.32 -7.10 -10.33
CA ALA A 59 13.91 -7.30 -9.95
C ALA A 59 13.65 -7.22 -8.44
N PRO A 60 14.48 -7.80 -7.54
CA PRO A 60 14.25 -7.72 -6.10
C PRO A 60 14.32 -6.32 -5.49
N GLN A 61 14.81 -5.31 -6.20
CA GLN A 61 14.82 -3.93 -5.71
C GLN A 61 13.44 -3.26 -5.79
N TYR A 62 12.51 -3.87 -6.47
CA TYR A 62 11.13 -3.37 -6.57
C TYR A 62 10.23 -4.07 -5.55
N GLU A 63 9.85 -3.35 -4.49
CA GLU A 63 9.06 -3.87 -3.38
C GLU A 63 7.73 -4.49 -3.81
N PHE A 64 7.10 -3.93 -4.85
CA PHE A 64 5.83 -4.42 -5.35
C PHE A 64 5.88 -5.83 -5.94
N LEU A 65 7.07 -6.35 -6.29
CA LEU A 65 7.23 -7.71 -6.79
C LEU A 65 7.26 -8.76 -5.67
N GLU A 66 7.34 -8.32 -4.40
CA GLU A 66 7.35 -9.20 -3.22
C GLU A 66 8.41 -10.32 -3.27
N MET A 67 9.56 -10.02 -3.92
CA MET A 67 10.69 -10.93 -4.01
C MET A 67 11.52 -10.85 -2.73
N LEU A 68 11.04 -11.48 -1.67
CA LEU A 68 11.57 -11.32 -0.31
C LEU A 68 12.24 -12.57 0.25
N TRP A 69 12.23 -13.67 -0.48
CA TRP A 69 12.61 -14.97 0.05
C TRP A 69 13.91 -15.47 -0.55
N VAL A 70 14.83 -15.88 0.32
CA VAL A 70 16.06 -16.59 -0.05
C VAL A 70 15.93 -18.03 0.43
N VAL A 71 16.23 -18.97 -0.44
CA VAL A 71 16.16 -20.40 -0.14
C VAL A 71 17.50 -21.07 -0.48
N LYS A 72 17.83 -22.12 0.27
CA LYS A 72 19.02 -22.93 0.04
C LYS A 72 18.69 -24.07 -0.91
N LEU A 73 19.40 -24.12 -2.03
CA LEU A 73 19.28 -25.17 -3.03
C LEU A 73 20.21 -26.37 -2.69
N PRO A 74 20.04 -27.51 -3.38
CA PRO A 74 20.99 -28.61 -3.30
C PRO A 74 22.41 -28.15 -3.65
N GLY A 75 23.39 -28.51 -2.83
CA GLY A 75 24.77 -28.04 -3.00
C GLY A 75 25.14 -26.81 -2.18
N ASP A 76 24.26 -26.41 -1.25
CA ASP A 76 24.46 -25.30 -0.34
C ASP A 76 24.43 -23.90 -1.00
N GLU A 77 23.99 -23.83 -2.26
CA GLU A 77 23.82 -22.57 -2.99
C GLU A 77 22.61 -21.81 -2.49
N LEU A 78 22.75 -20.50 -2.28
CA LEU A 78 21.65 -19.62 -1.91
C LEU A 78 21.03 -19.02 -3.17
N TYR A 79 19.71 -19.15 -3.31
CA TYR A 79 18.95 -18.56 -4.39
C TYR A 79 17.97 -17.52 -3.88
N GLY A 80 17.98 -16.36 -4.51
CA GLY A 80 17.08 -15.25 -4.19
C GLY A 80 17.81 -13.90 -4.06
N PRO A 81 17.09 -12.85 -3.61
CA PRO A 81 15.71 -12.85 -3.14
C PRO A 81 14.69 -13.15 -4.25
N THR A 82 13.73 -14.02 -3.98
CA THR A 82 12.74 -14.46 -4.97
C THR A 82 11.31 -14.40 -4.42
N SER A 83 10.34 -14.61 -5.30
CA SER A 83 8.92 -14.63 -4.96
C SER A 83 8.47 -15.97 -4.37
N VAL A 84 7.31 -15.98 -3.74
CA VAL A 84 6.64 -17.21 -3.28
C VAL A 84 6.30 -18.12 -4.47
N GLY A 85 6.01 -17.54 -5.64
CA GLY A 85 5.74 -18.31 -6.86
C GLY A 85 6.93 -19.18 -7.27
N THR A 86 8.13 -18.61 -7.26
CA THR A 86 9.36 -19.35 -7.57
C THR A 86 9.62 -20.49 -6.57
N LEU A 87 9.33 -20.27 -5.28
CA LEU A 87 9.46 -21.35 -4.28
C LEU A 87 8.48 -22.50 -4.56
N ARG A 88 7.27 -22.21 -5.05
CA ARG A 88 6.31 -23.25 -5.46
C ARG A 88 6.79 -24.04 -6.66
N GLU A 89 7.35 -23.36 -7.65
CA GLU A 89 7.92 -24.00 -8.83
C GLU A 89 9.08 -24.93 -8.44
N PHE A 90 9.98 -24.48 -7.58
CA PHE A 90 11.08 -25.30 -7.09
C PHE A 90 10.65 -26.54 -6.31
N ILE A 91 9.53 -26.49 -5.58
CA ILE A 91 8.94 -27.71 -5.00
C ILE A 91 8.38 -28.63 -6.08
N HIS A 92 7.68 -28.05 -7.07
CA HIS A 92 7.11 -28.82 -8.17
C HIS A 92 8.19 -29.55 -9.00
N GLU A 93 9.31 -28.88 -9.23
CA GLU A 93 10.47 -29.44 -9.90
C GLU A 93 11.31 -30.37 -9.01
N GLY A 94 11.02 -30.43 -7.71
CA GLY A 94 11.76 -31.24 -6.75
C GLY A 94 13.15 -30.70 -6.38
N LEU A 95 13.44 -29.45 -6.71
CA LEU A 95 14.70 -28.77 -6.35
C LEU A 95 14.80 -28.48 -4.85
N ILE A 96 13.65 -28.17 -4.24
CA ILE A 96 13.51 -27.99 -2.79
C ILE A 96 12.36 -28.83 -2.26
N SER A 97 12.24 -28.94 -0.94
CA SER A 97 11.17 -29.66 -0.25
C SER A 97 10.43 -28.74 0.73
N ASP A 98 9.27 -29.20 1.23
CA ASP A 98 8.53 -28.51 2.28
C ASP A 98 9.37 -28.25 3.56
N LYS A 99 10.42 -29.02 3.77
CA LYS A 99 11.36 -28.88 4.90
C LYS A 99 12.50 -27.91 4.63
N SER A 100 12.71 -27.54 3.37
CA SER A 100 13.73 -26.55 3.01
C SER A 100 13.46 -25.22 3.70
N ILE A 101 14.51 -24.57 4.18
CA ILE A 101 14.37 -23.30 4.91
C ILE A 101 14.40 -22.14 3.94
N ALA A 102 13.36 -21.32 3.98
CA ALA A 102 13.31 -20.02 3.33
C ALA A 102 13.49 -18.91 4.38
N THR A 103 14.33 -17.92 4.05
CA THR A 103 14.59 -16.77 4.91
C THR A 103 14.08 -15.51 4.23
N ASN A 104 13.24 -14.75 4.94
CA ASN A 104 12.78 -13.46 4.48
C ASN A 104 13.86 -12.40 4.69
N VAL A 105 14.25 -11.70 3.63
CA VAL A 105 15.36 -10.73 3.69
C VAL A 105 15.03 -9.45 4.45
N VAL A 106 13.76 -9.11 4.60
CA VAL A 106 13.31 -7.91 5.32
C VAL A 106 13.14 -8.21 6.81
N SER A 107 12.37 -9.26 7.15
CA SER A 107 12.11 -9.61 8.55
C SER A 107 13.19 -10.48 9.18
N THR A 108 14.14 -10.99 8.40
CA THR A 108 15.16 -11.97 8.81
C THR A 108 14.61 -13.27 9.41
N GLN A 109 13.31 -13.49 9.22
CA GLN A 109 12.62 -14.68 9.70
C GLN A 109 12.92 -15.86 8.78
N SER A 110 13.33 -16.97 9.37
CA SER A 110 13.56 -18.24 8.67
C SER A 110 12.50 -19.25 9.05
N LEU A 111 11.90 -19.89 8.07
CA LEU A 111 10.87 -20.93 8.30
C LEU A 111 10.89 -21.99 7.18
N PRO A 112 10.39 -23.20 7.47
CA PRO A 112 10.21 -24.21 6.44
C PRO A 112 9.24 -23.72 5.35
N VAL A 113 9.55 -24.01 4.10
CA VAL A 113 8.74 -23.59 2.94
C VAL A 113 7.30 -24.09 3.04
N GLY A 114 7.09 -25.31 3.54
CA GLY A 114 5.74 -25.85 3.79
C GLY A 114 4.96 -25.03 4.84
N ALA A 115 5.62 -24.53 5.88
CA ALA A 115 4.98 -23.66 6.87
C ALA A 115 4.64 -22.29 6.28
N LEU A 116 5.50 -21.74 5.42
CA LEU A 116 5.22 -20.51 4.68
C LEU A 116 3.95 -20.66 3.83
N PHE A 117 3.84 -21.72 3.05
CA PHE A 117 2.65 -21.95 2.21
C PHE A 117 1.39 -22.18 3.03
N ALA A 118 1.48 -22.94 4.11
CA ALA A 118 0.35 -23.14 5.02
C ALA A 118 -0.17 -21.82 5.59
N ALA A 119 0.73 -20.89 5.97
CA ALA A 119 0.38 -19.56 6.44
C ALA A 119 -0.32 -18.72 5.37
N LEU A 120 0.22 -18.70 4.15
CA LEU A 120 -0.34 -17.95 3.03
C LEU A 120 -1.72 -18.50 2.59
N ASP A 121 -1.88 -19.84 2.54
CA ASP A 121 -3.16 -20.46 2.24
C ASP A 121 -4.20 -20.21 3.32
N PHE A 122 -3.78 -20.13 4.58
CA PHE A 122 -4.67 -19.75 5.69
C PHE A 122 -5.13 -18.30 5.55
N GLU A 123 -4.24 -17.37 5.24
CA GLU A 123 -4.58 -15.97 5.02
C GLU A 123 -5.50 -15.78 3.82
N LYS A 124 -5.23 -16.48 2.70
CA LYS A 124 -6.09 -16.48 1.52
C LYS A 124 -7.51 -16.99 1.86
N LYS A 125 -7.62 -18.13 2.52
CA LYS A 125 -8.92 -18.68 2.96
C LYS A 125 -9.64 -17.74 3.96
N ARG A 126 -8.89 -17.02 4.80
CA ARG A 126 -9.44 -16.04 5.73
C ARG A 126 -9.98 -14.81 5.01
N SER A 127 -9.27 -14.32 3.99
CA SER A 127 -9.72 -13.20 3.17
C SER A 127 -10.94 -13.57 2.32
N GLU A 128 -10.96 -14.76 1.73
CA GLU A 128 -12.10 -15.29 0.96
C GLU A 128 -13.34 -15.44 1.85
N ARG A 129 -13.19 -15.96 3.08
CA ARG A 129 -14.31 -16.03 4.05
C ARG A 129 -14.82 -14.67 4.49
N ARG A 130 -13.98 -13.62 4.47
CA ARG A 130 -14.41 -12.24 4.72
C ARG A 130 -15.10 -11.62 3.52
N ALA A 131 -14.73 -12.04 2.31
CA ALA A 131 -15.30 -11.55 1.06
C ALA A 131 -16.63 -12.22 0.69
N THR A 132 -16.90 -13.45 1.17
CA THR A 132 -18.19 -14.11 0.98
C THR A 132 -19.16 -13.66 2.09
N PRO A 133 -20.24 -12.93 1.76
CA PRO A 133 -21.26 -12.58 2.75
C PRO A 133 -21.96 -13.87 3.20
N ASP A 134 -21.67 -14.29 4.43
CA ASP A 134 -22.36 -15.41 5.08
C ASP A 134 -23.85 -15.05 5.20
N ARG A 135 -24.69 -15.70 4.41
CA ARG A 135 -26.12 -15.43 4.28
C ARG A 135 -26.91 -15.49 5.61
N ASN A 136 -26.31 -16.12 6.65
CA ASN A 136 -26.92 -16.25 7.98
C ASN A 136 -26.42 -15.19 8.98
N LYS A 137 -25.37 -14.40 8.68
CA LYS A 137 -24.95 -13.25 9.49
C LYS A 137 -25.56 -11.92 9.07
N SER A 138 -26.41 -11.96 8.04
CA SER A 138 -26.93 -10.77 7.35
C SER A 138 -27.69 -9.81 8.28
N THR A 139 -28.45 -10.30 9.26
CA THR A 139 -29.28 -9.44 10.12
C THR A 139 -28.47 -8.73 11.20
N VAL A 140 -27.48 -9.41 11.79
CA VAL A 140 -26.65 -8.81 12.86
C VAL A 140 -25.61 -7.87 12.29
N MET A 141 -25.00 -8.21 11.15
CA MET A 141 -24.02 -7.34 10.48
C MET A 141 -24.66 -6.08 9.91
N ILE A 142 -25.86 -6.19 9.32
CA ILE A 142 -26.62 -5.02 8.84
C ILE A 142 -26.94 -4.08 10.00
N ALA A 143 -27.30 -4.61 11.19
CA ALA A 143 -27.57 -3.77 12.36
C ALA A 143 -26.30 -3.07 12.88
N VAL A 144 -25.13 -3.74 12.85
CA VAL A 144 -23.84 -3.16 13.28
C VAL A 144 -23.38 -2.10 12.27
N ASP A 145 -23.54 -2.33 10.97
CA ASP A 145 -23.17 -1.36 9.95
C ASP A 145 -24.09 -0.14 9.96
N MET A 146 -25.41 -0.33 10.15
CA MET A 146 -26.35 0.78 10.34
C MET A 146 -26.03 1.62 11.58
N ALA A 147 -25.61 0.98 12.68
CA ALA A 147 -25.19 1.69 13.88
C ALA A 147 -23.90 2.50 13.70
N LYS A 148 -22.93 1.97 12.93
CA LYS A 148 -21.72 2.69 12.54
C LYS A 148 -22.04 3.89 11.64
N ASP A 149 -22.88 3.69 10.64
CA ASP A 149 -23.29 4.76 9.73
C ASP A 149 -24.05 5.88 10.47
N GLN A 150 -24.90 5.54 11.44
CA GLN A 150 -25.54 6.53 12.30
C GLN A 150 -24.53 7.29 13.15
N ARG A 151 -23.53 6.60 13.71
CA ARG A 151 -22.47 7.23 14.49
C ARG A 151 -21.59 8.17 13.66
N ILE A 152 -21.27 7.76 12.45
CA ILE A 152 -20.50 8.60 11.49
C ILE A 152 -21.28 9.88 11.18
N ARG A 153 -22.58 9.77 10.84
CA ARG A 153 -23.43 10.95 10.55
C ARG A 153 -23.52 11.89 11.74
N GLN A 154 -23.61 11.34 12.95
CA GLN A 154 -23.67 12.14 14.18
C GLN A 154 -22.37 12.89 14.42
N LEU A 155 -21.22 12.24 14.24
CA LEU A 155 -19.91 12.88 14.37
C LEU A 155 -19.67 13.96 13.30
N GLU A 156 -20.16 13.75 12.08
CA GLU A 156 -20.11 14.76 11.02
C GLU A 156 -20.98 15.98 11.32
N GLU A 157 -22.12 15.77 11.95
CA GLU A 157 -23.00 16.87 12.38
C GLU A 157 -22.38 17.64 13.54
N ASP A 158 -21.81 16.96 14.52
CA ASP A 158 -21.10 17.57 15.65
C ASP A 158 -19.91 18.39 15.15
N LEU A 159 -19.14 17.87 14.20
CA LEU A 159 -18.03 18.60 13.56
C LEU A 159 -18.53 19.86 12.83
N ARG A 160 -19.65 19.79 12.12
CA ARG A 160 -20.25 20.95 11.45
C ARG A 160 -20.71 22.00 12.44
N ASN A 161 -21.26 21.57 13.57
CA ASN A 161 -21.70 22.49 14.64
C ASN A 161 -20.50 23.19 15.30
N MET A 162 -19.46 22.42 15.67
CA MET A 162 -18.24 22.98 16.25
C MET A 162 -17.54 23.97 15.30
N ARG A 163 -17.53 23.71 13.98
CA ARG A 163 -16.98 24.65 13.01
C ARG A 163 -17.77 25.96 12.98
N ARG A 164 -19.12 25.90 12.98
CA ARG A 164 -19.95 27.11 13.04
C ARG A 164 -19.74 27.92 14.31
N GLU A 165 -19.62 27.24 15.47
CA GLU A 165 -19.34 27.90 16.73
C GLU A 165 -17.96 28.57 16.73
N HIS A 166 -16.95 27.86 16.21
CA HIS A 166 -15.60 28.40 16.07
C HIS A 166 -15.55 29.62 15.14
N GLU A 167 -16.24 29.57 14.01
CA GLU A 167 -16.35 30.72 13.10
C GLU A 167 -17.05 31.92 13.78
N GLY A 168 -18.12 31.63 14.53
CA GLY A 168 -18.82 32.65 15.32
C GLY A 168 -17.94 33.29 16.39
N LEU A 169 -17.12 32.49 17.08
CA LEU A 169 -16.15 33.00 18.05
C LEU A 169 -15.05 33.85 17.39
N LEU A 170 -14.53 33.40 16.25
CA LEU A 170 -13.56 34.17 15.47
C LEU A 170 -14.12 35.51 15.00
N HIS A 171 -15.38 35.53 14.59
CA HIS A 171 -16.05 36.79 14.23
C HIS A 171 -16.17 37.75 15.40
N LYS A 172 -16.63 37.26 16.56
CA LYS A 172 -16.71 38.04 17.81
C LYS A 172 -15.33 38.55 18.23
N TYR A 173 -14.30 37.72 18.14
CA TYR A 173 -12.94 38.10 18.47
C TYR A 173 -12.43 39.23 17.56
N ARG A 174 -12.70 39.15 16.26
CA ARG A 174 -12.35 40.20 15.31
C ARG A 174 -13.08 41.52 15.61
N GLN A 175 -14.37 41.48 15.96
CA GLN A 175 -15.14 42.64 16.34
C GLN A 175 -14.54 43.32 17.61
N LEU A 176 -14.30 42.54 18.66
CA LEU A 176 -13.68 43.03 19.88
C LEU A 176 -12.30 43.64 19.64
N THR A 177 -11.51 43.04 18.77
CA THR A 177 -10.19 43.56 18.41
C THR A 177 -10.31 44.93 17.70
N LEU A 178 -11.28 45.08 16.80
CA LEU A 178 -11.56 46.34 16.13
C LEU A 178 -12.06 47.43 17.11
N GLU A 179 -12.96 47.06 18.02
CA GLU A 179 -13.44 47.96 19.07
C GLU A 179 -12.30 48.43 20.01
N MET A 180 -11.40 47.51 20.42
CA MET A 180 -10.24 47.90 21.23
C MET A 180 -9.26 48.80 20.48
N GLN A 181 -9.14 48.68 19.16
CA GLN A 181 -8.31 49.56 18.34
C GLN A 181 -8.96 50.92 18.12
N ALA A 182 -10.30 50.99 18.15
CA ALA A 182 -11.04 52.21 17.97
C ALA A 182 -11.12 53.08 19.26
N VAL A 183 -10.72 52.55 20.42
CA VAL A 183 -10.67 53.32 21.66
C VAL A 183 -9.59 54.41 21.55
N PRO A 184 -9.94 55.71 21.57
CA PRO A 184 -8.95 56.78 21.45
C PRO A 184 -7.97 56.71 22.63
N LYS A 185 -6.66 56.69 22.34
CA LYS A 185 -5.62 56.88 23.35
C LYS A 185 -5.80 58.24 23.96
N ILE A 186 -6.40 58.31 25.15
CA ILE A 186 -6.46 59.57 25.95
C ILE A 186 -5.01 59.88 26.33
N VAL A 187 -4.40 60.74 25.54
CA VAL A 187 -3.10 61.31 25.86
C VAL A 187 -3.33 62.21 27.10
N LYS A 188 -2.83 61.72 28.24
CA LYS A 188 -2.72 62.60 29.44
C LYS A 188 -1.75 63.72 29.09
N GLN A 189 -2.29 64.85 28.66
CA GLN A 189 -1.52 66.09 28.66
C GLN A 189 -1.28 66.50 30.14
N GLY A 190 -0.05 66.33 30.57
CA GLY A 190 0.40 66.80 31.86
C GLY A 190 0.32 68.31 31.91
N ARG A 191 -0.41 68.82 32.90
CA ARG A 191 -0.33 70.22 33.30
C ARG A 191 1.04 70.51 33.91
N ARG A 192 1.65 71.51 33.38
CA ARG A 192 2.70 72.27 34.10
C ARG A 192 2.06 73.17 35.14
#